data_f6628d0e0800470060115f3e36556b49
#
_entry.id   f6628d0e0800470060115f3e36556b49
#
_cell.length_a   1.000
_cell.length_b   1.000
_cell.length_c   1.000
_cell.angle_alpha   90.00
_cell.angle_beta   90.00
_cell.angle_gamma   90.00
#
_symmetry.space_group_name_H-M   'P 1'
#
loop_
_entity.id
_entity.type
_entity.pdbx_description
1 polymer ?
#
loop_
_entity_poly.entity_id
_entity_poly.type
_entity_poly.pdbx_seq_one_letter_code
_entity_poly.pdbx_strand_id
1 'polypeptide(L)'
;RDFCLSRGLGDVYKRQEQNILTGDLAVLDQIIGDLKEHRKNKEQLEKLNEIAKDLTKNIENDERELKEEIDGRIKESTASICEGYDKAIDSEKSKLKDIQSQRDKAKMAGVKERIANETKELRNQNEEFEKQIKDAFKMEKVPMYCSRRFYRIMIQTRGFADSAVYTLILLVLFLGIPALISFVPSIQMWMLIVYYFVVSMIIILPTKIVTDKTVGRHGATINAARETKDKIIANRKKIKKIEKRIHSDKNEEMYGLEDYDFKINEIHDSMEKIEGEKACALQEFENTAKPDIIAEIESRSKGHIDEMKAELLTKQDECSKLEALVKEQRIYISSNYETYLGKEFMNTEKLEELRAIMKSQAADTIGRAMAVSKDKR
;
A
#
# COMPACT_ATOMS: atom_id res chain seq x y z
N ARG A 1 -50.65 31.90 21.78
CA ARG A 1 -51.47 32.07 23.00
C ARG A 1 -50.58 31.83 24.18
N ASP A 2 -49.90 32.91 24.65
CA ASP A 2 -49.39 32.95 26.04
C ASP A 2 -48.97 34.40 26.34
N PHE A 3 -49.98 35.21 26.62
CA PHE A 3 -49.88 36.59 27.05
C PHE A 3 -50.33 36.65 28.50
N CYS A 4 -49.50 36.17 29.44
CA CYS A 4 -49.86 36.29 30.85
C CYS A 4 -48.67 36.32 31.82
N LEU A 5 -47.51 36.88 31.43
CA LEU A 5 -46.42 37.11 32.41
C LEU A 5 -46.00 38.59 32.53
N SER A 6 -46.76 39.52 32.01
CA SER A 6 -46.39 40.94 32.00
C SER A 6 -47.09 41.78 33.07
N ARG A 7 -47.77 41.19 34.07
CA ARG A 7 -48.53 41.94 35.09
C ARG A 7 -47.84 42.26 36.41
N GLY A 8 -46.63 41.75 36.60
CA GLY A 8 -45.85 42.00 37.84
C GLY A 8 -44.85 43.14 37.75
N LEU A 9 -44.43 43.53 36.54
CA LEU A 9 -43.33 44.50 36.34
C LEU A 9 -43.87 45.99 36.27
N GLY A 10 -45.14 46.20 36.01
CA GLY A 10 -45.70 47.55 35.91
C GLY A 10 -45.77 48.34 37.22
N ASP A 11 -45.86 47.67 38.37
CA ASP A 11 -45.94 48.34 39.68
C ASP A 11 -44.54 48.66 40.28
N VAL A 12 -43.50 48.04 39.86
CA VAL A 12 -42.10 48.29 40.34
C VAL A 12 -41.57 49.57 39.68
N TYR A 13 -41.95 49.89 38.45
CA TYR A 13 -41.48 51.10 37.74
C TYR A 13 -42.03 52.41 38.24
N LYS A 14 -43.16 52.45 39.01
CA LYS A 14 -43.76 53.68 39.54
C LYS A 14 -43.17 54.19 40.86
N ARG A 15 -42.22 53.53 41.47
CA ARG A 15 -41.66 53.89 42.80
C ARG A 15 -40.24 54.50 42.78
N GLN A 16 -39.68 54.85 41.64
CA GLN A 16 -38.22 55.20 41.60
C GLN A 16 -37.94 56.55 40.97
N GLU A 17 -38.58 57.61 41.46
CA GLU A 17 -37.98 58.95 41.42
C GLU A 17 -37.26 59.34 42.72
N GLN A 18 -36.99 58.37 43.62
CA GLN A 18 -36.15 58.63 44.80
C GLN A 18 -34.64 58.48 44.38
N ASN A 19 -33.96 59.66 44.47
CA ASN A 19 -32.50 59.73 44.30
C ASN A 19 -31.82 58.69 45.25
N ILE A 20 -31.35 57.62 44.73
CA ILE A 20 -30.68 56.47 45.51
C ILE A 20 -29.69 57.00 46.52
N LEU A 21 -29.00 58.08 46.23
CA LEU A 21 -27.96 58.68 47.13
C LEU A 21 -28.63 59.28 48.39
N THR A 22 -29.89 59.57 48.36
CA THR A 22 -30.67 60.03 49.55
C THR A 22 -31.41 58.88 50.25
N GLY A 23 -31.26 57.65 49.75
CA GLY A 23 -31.85 56.43 50.32
C GLY A 23 -31.35 56.11 51.70
N ASP A 24 -32.20 55.46 52.47
CA ASP A 24 -31.90 54.99 53.82
C ASP A 24 -31.27 53.56 53.83
N LEU A 25 -31.09 52.96 54.98
CA LEU A 25 -30.53 51.62 55.17
C LEU A 25 -31.34 50.53 54.48
N ALA A 26 -32.72 50.73 54.37
CA ALA A 26 -33.57 49.75 53.76
C ALA A 26 -33.36 49.70 52.23
N VAL A 27 -33.08 50.83 51.59
CA VAL A 27 -32.73 50.92 50.16
C VAL A 27 -31.38 50.28 49.89
N LEU A 28 -30.39 50.49 50.80
CA LEU A 28 -29.08 49.86 50.67
C LEU A 28 -29.16 48.31 50.83
N ASP A 29 -29.96 47.84 51.79
CA ASP A 29 -30.22 46.40 51.99
C ASP A 29 -30.87 45.76 50.76
N GLN A 30 -31.79 46.50 50.08
CA GLN A 30 -32.39 46.07 48.81
C GLN A 30 -31.35 45.97 47.70
N ILE A 31 -30.47 46.96 47.52
CA ILE A 31 -29.39 46.95 46.54
C ILE A 31 -28.45 45.76 46.78
N ILE A 32 -28.06 45.50 48.03
CA ILE A 32 -27.24 44.37 48.41
C ILE A 32 -27.93 43.05 48.08
N GLY A 33 -29.24 42.96 48.33
CA GLY A 33 -30.08 41.81 48.03
C GLY A 33 -30.07 41.48 46.53
N ASP A 34 -30.38 42.48 45.70
CA ASP A 34 -30.46 42.35 44.25
C ASP A 34 -29.12 41.97 43.64
N LEU A 35 -28.03 42.53 44.14
CA LEU A 35 -26.69 42.14 43.69
C LEU A 35 -26.29 40.71 44.12
N LYS A 36 -26.67 40.29 45.32
CA LYS A 36 -26.43 38.88 45.79
C LYS A 36 -27.26 37.89 44.96
N GLU A 37 -28.50 38.24 44.64
CA GLU A 37 -29.36 37.41 43.82
C GLU A 37 -28.84 37.32 42.39
N HIS A 38 -28.46 38.44 41.78
CA HIS A 38 -27.84 38.44 40.47
C HIS A 38 -26.57 37.58 40.43
N ARG A 39 -25.70 37.69 41.44
CA ARG A 39 -24.47 36.88 41.55
C ARG A 39 -24.81 35.41 41.66
N LYS A 40 -25.77 35.02 42.51
CA LYS A 40 -26.23 33.66 42.71
C LYS A 40 -26.79 33.09 41.40
N ASN A 41 -27.62 33.84 40.68
CA ASN A 41 -28.18 33.42 39.42
C ASN A 41 -27.10 33.26 38.34
N LYS A 42 -26.08 34.13 38.33
CA LYS A 42 -24.95 34.01 37.43
C LYS A 42 -24.12 32.74 37.73
N GLU A 43 -23.82 32.46 38.99
CA GLU A 43 -23.13 31.24 39.41
C GLU A 43 -23.91 29.96 39.06
N GLN A 44 -25.23 30.01 39.18
CA GLN A 44 -26.13 28.91 38.77
C GLN A 44 -26.12 28.72 37.25
N LEU A 45 -26.12 29.81 36.47
CA LEU A 45 -26.02 29.76 35.01
C LEU A 45 -24.69 29.14 34.55
N GLU A 46 -23.59 29.53 35.18
CA GLU A 46 -22.27 28.97 34.87
C GLU A 46 -22.25 27.43 35.11
N LYS A 47 -22.78 26.97 36.25
CA LYS A 47 -22.90 25.54 36.57
C LYS A 47 -23.79 24.77 35.59
N LEU A 48 -24.96 25.34 35.24
CA LEU A 48 -25.85 24.73 34.27
C LEU A 48 -25.22 24.62 32.88
N ASN A 49 -24.47 25.65 32.45
CA ASN A 49 -23.76 25.62 31.19
C ASN A 49 -22.62 24.55 31.19
N GLU A 50 -21.94 24.35 32.32
CA GLU A 50 -20.94 23.31 32.48
C GLU A 50 -21.58 21.91 32.36
N ILE A 51 -22.68 21.67 33.06
CA ILE A 51 -23.45 20.42 32.96
C ILE A 51 -23.94 20.18 31.53
N ALA A 52 -24.52 21.19 30.87
CA ALA A 52 -24.98 21.04 29.49
C ALA A 52 -23.80 20.72 28.53
N LYS A 53 -22.65 21.30 28.74
CA LYS A 53 -21.45 21.01 27.96
C LYS A 53 -20.94 19.57 28.18
N ASP A 54 -20.91 19.10 29.43
CA ASP A 54 -20.52 17.75 29.76
C ASP A 54 -21.49 16.71 29.19
N LEU A 55 -22.80 16.96 29.31
CA LEU A 55 -23.82 16.12 28.68
C LEU A 55 -23.65 16.04 27.15
N THR A 56 -23.42 17.18 26.50
CA THR A 56 -23.16 17.20 25.05
C THR A 56 -21.96 16.31 24.68
N LYS A 57 -20.86 16.43 25.43
CA LYS A 57 -19.64 15.63 25.20
C LYS A 57 -19.87 14.15 25.43
N ASN A 58 -20.64 13.79 26.46
CA ASN A 58 -20.97 12.40 26.75
C ASN A 58 -21.83 11.80 25.63
N ILE A 59 -22.85 12.53 25.16
CA ILE A 59 -23.69 12.11 24.03
C ILE A 59 -22.84 11.88 22.77
N GLU A 60 -21.96 12.81 22.43
CA GLU A 60 -21.06 12.65 21.28
C GLU A 60 -20.14 11.43 21.39
N ASN A 61 -19.67 11.13 22.60
CA ASN A 61 -18.84 9.95 22.87
C ASN A 61 -19.65 8.66 22.70
N ASP A 62 -20.84 8.60 23.31
CA ASP A 62 -21.68 7.40 23.26
C ASP A 62 -22.18 7.13 21.82
N GLU A 63 -22.52 8.18 21.05
CA GLU A 63 -22.88 8.03 19.64
C GLU A 63 -21.70 7.52 18.81
N ARG A 64 -20.48 7.94 19.13
CA ARG A 64 -19.29 7.45 18.45
C ARG A 64 -19.00 5.99 18.81
N GLU A 65 -19.07 5.63 20.10
CA GLU A 65 -18.88 4.26 20.57
C GLU A 65 -19.92 3.31 19.96
N LEU A 66 -21.17 3.74 19.91
CA LEU A 66 -22.25 2.99 19.26
C LEU A 66 -21.93 2.69 17.80
N LYS A 67 -21.48 3.71 17.06
CA LYS A 67 -21.11 3.56 15.65
C LYS A 67 -19.92 2.64 15.46
N GLU A 68 -18.89 2.78 16.31
CA GLU A 68 -17.70 1.92 16.27
C GLU A 68 -18.03 0.45 16.59
N GLU A 69 -18.96 0.20 17.52
CA GLU A 69 -19.46 -1.14 17.86
C GLU A 69 -20.21 -1.76 16.67
N ILE A 70 -21.10 -1.01 16.04
CA ILE A 70 -21.84 -1.44 14.85
C ILE A 70 -20.88 -1.78 13.71
N ASP A 71 -19.97 -0.86 13.37
CA ASP A 71 -19.01 -1.06 12.30
C ASP A 71 -18.07 -2.25 12.58
N GLY A 72 -17.66 -2.42 13.84
CA GLY A 72 -16.85 -3.54 14.30
C GLY A 72 -17.54 -4.89 14.11
N ARG A 73 -18.81 -5.00 14.56
CA ARG A 73 -19.59 -6.25 14.45
C ARG A 73 -19.91 -6.60 12.99
N ILE A 74 -20.26 -5.60 12.16
CA ILE A 74 -20.49 -5.80 10.73
C ILE A 74 -19.20 -6.31 10.06
N LYS A 75 -18.06 -5.68 10.35
CA LYS A 75 -16.78 -6.07 9.78
C LYS A 75 -16.36 -7.48 10.20
N GLU A 76 -16.52 -7.84 11.48
CA GLU A 76 -16.22 -9.18 11.99
C GLU A 76 -17.09 -10.23 11.30
N SER A 77 -18.40 -10.00 11.23
CA SER A 77 -19.33 -10.93 10.60
C SER A 77 -19.05 -11.09 9.09
N THR A 78 -18.80 -10.00 8.40
CA THR A 78 -18.43 -10.02 6.98
C THR A 78 -17.11 -10.77 6.75
N ALA A 79 -16.11 -10.53 7.60
CA ALA A 79 -14.82 -11.22 7.51
C ALA A 79 -14.99 -12.74 7.76
N SER A 80 -15.82 -13.13 8.73
CA SER A 80 -16.11 -14.55 9.02
C SER A 80 -16.78 -15.26 7.85
N ILE A 81 -17.74 -14.59 7.19
CA ILE A 81 -18.39 -15.13 5.97
C ILE A 81 -17.34 -15.29 4.84
N CYS A 82 -16.54 -14.25 4.59
CA CYS A 82 -15.54 -14.27 3.52
C CYS A 82 -14.45 -15.32 3.74
N GLU A 83 -13.99 -15.52 4.98
CA GLU A 83 -12.85 -16.39 5.30
C GLU A 83 -13.06 -17.85 4.84
N GLY A 84 -14.29 -18.37 4.99
CA GLY A 84 -14.62 -19.72 4.54
C GLY A 84 -14.51 -19.89 3.03
N TYR A 85 -15.11 -18.95 2.28
CA TYR A 85 -15.09 -18.95 0.82
C TYR A 85 -13.69 -18.67 0.27
N ASP A 86 -12.95 -17.74 0.86
CA ASP A 86 -11.59 -17.41 0.43
C ASP A 86 -10.65 -18.60 0.60
N LYS A 87 -10.74 -19.34 1.69
CA LYS A 87 -10.00 -20.60 1.88
C LYS A 87 -10.36 -21.66 0.84
N ALA A 88 -11.64 -21.78 0.49
CA ALA A 88 -12.08 -22.70 -0.56
C ALA A 88 -11.53 -22.29 -1.93
N ILE A 89 -11.61 -21.02 -2.29
CA ILE A 89 -11.05 -20.48 -3.54
C ILE A 89 -9.53 -20.68 -3.59
N ASP A 90 -8.81 -20.43 -2.51
CA ASP A 90 -7.36 -20.62 -2.46
C ASP A 90 -6.96 -22.10 -2.58
N SER A 91 -7.77 -23.01 -2.05
CA SER A 91 -7.60 -24.45 -2.25
C SER A 91 -7.76 -24.81 -3.73
N GLU A 92 -8.82 -24.33 -4.39
CA GLU A 92 -9.04 -24.58 -5.83
C GLU A 92 -7.92 -23.94 -6.70
N LYS A 93 -7.46 -22.74 -6.36
CA LYS A 93 -6.30 -22.11 -7.03
C LYS A 93 -5.02 -22.94 -6.89
N SER A 94 -4.81 -23.56 -5.73
CA SER A 94 -3.67 -24.47 -5.54
C SER A 94 -3.77 -25.70 -6.43
N LYS A 95 -4.95 -26.34 -6.49
CA LYS A 95 -5.19 -27.46 -7.40
C LYS A 95 -5.02 -27.07 -8.87
N LEU A 96 -5.51 -25.89 -9.26
CA LEU A 96 -5.36 -25.34 -10.61
C LEU A 96 -3.88 -25.23 -10.99
N LYS A 97 -3.07 -24.66 -10.10
CA LYS A 97 -1.63 -24.51 -10.31
C LYS A 97 -0.93 -25.86 -10.44
N ASP A 98 -1.31 -26.83 -9.64
CA ASP A 98 -0.73 -28.17 -9.71
C ASP A 98 -1.07 -28.87 -11.03
N ILE A 99 -2.32 -28.79 -11.49
CA ILE A 99 -2.75 -29.38 -12.75
C ILE A 99 -2.11 -28.65 -13.93
N GLN A 100 -2.01 -27.33 -13.91
CA GLN A 100 -1.29 -26.58 -14.95
C GLN A 100 0.18 -27.00 -15.02
N SER A 101 0.84 -27.18 -13.88
CA SER A 101 2.22 -27.69 -13.83
C SER A 101 2.33 -29.10 -14.41
N GLN A 102 1.38 -29.98 -14.13
CA GLN A 102 1.35 -31.34 -14.72
C GLN A 102 1.11 -31.29 -16.22
N ARG A 103 0.16 -30.45 -16.68
CA ARG A 103 -0.09 -30.20 -18.10
C ARG A 103 1.15 -29.73 -18.84
N ASP A 104 1.87 -28.75 -18.28
CA ASP A 104 3.09 -28.23 -18.88
C ASP A 104 4.21 -29.29 -18.95
N LYS A 105 4.34 -30.12 -17.91
CA LYS A 105 5.29 -31.26 -17.93
C LYS A 105 4.91 -32.29 -18.99
N ALA A 106 3.64 -32.63 -19.12
CA ALA A 106 3.13 -33.54 -20.14
C ALA A 106 3.38 -32.97 -21.55
N LYS A 107 3.09 -31.68 -21.77
CA LYS A 107 3.39 -30.99 -23.03
C LYS A 107 4.87 -31.02 -23.36
N MET A 108 5.74 -30.69 -22.39
CA MET A 108 7.20 -30.74 -22.60
C MET A 108 7.69 -32.14 -22.91
N ALA A 109 7.13 -33.17 -22.28
CA ALA A 109 7.45 -34.57 -22.58
C ALA A 109 7.02 -34.95 -24.00
N GLY A 110 5.80 -34.60 -24.41
CA GLY A 110 5.30 -34.83 -25.76
C GLY A 110 6.12 -34.10 -26.83
N VAL A 111 6.48 -32.84 -26.60
CA VAL A 111 7.38 -32.08 -27.49
C VAL A 111 8.76 -32.76 -27.62
N LYS A 112 9.32 -33.22 -26.51
CA LYS A 112 10.62 -33.91 -26.49
C LYS A 112 10.54 -35.24 -27.26
N GLU A 113 9.49 -35.99 -27.07
CA GLU A 113 9.23 -37.26 -27.81
C GLU A 113 9.08 -37.02 -29.31
N ARG A 114 8.28 -36.03 -29.70
CA ARG A 114 8.10 -35.66 -31.11
C ARG A 114 9.43 -35.25 -31.74
N ILE A 115 10.24 -34.44 -31.08
CA ILE A 115 11.60 -34.06 -31.54
C ILE A 115 12.45 -35.35 -31.71
N ALA A 116 12.45 -36.23 -30.71
CA ALA A 116 13.20 -37.45 -30.77
C ALA A 116 12.81 -38.34 -31.98
N ASN A 117 11.48 -38.48 -32.20
CA ASN A 117 10.93 -39.27 -33.31
C ASN A 117 11.24 -38.64 -34.67
N GLU A 118 10.98 -37.34 -34.86
CA GLU A 118 11.21 -36.63 -36.12
C GLU A 118 12.73 -36.50 -36.46
N THR A 119 13.60 -36.54 -35.48
CA THR A 119 15.05 -36.43 -35.71
C THR A 119 15.80 -37.75 -35.65
N LYS A 120 15.15 -38.84 -35.29
CA LYS A 120 15.74 -40.18 -35.09
C LYS A 120 16.61 -40.62 -36.28
N GLU A 121 16.02 -40.54 -37.46
CA GLU A 121 16.70 -40.95 -38.71
C GLU A 121 18.00 -40.12 -38.95
N LEU A 122 17.90 -38.78 -38.80
CA LEU A 122 19.04 -37.91 -39.00
C LEU A 122 20.15 -38.14 -37.91
N ARG A 123 19.75 -38.53 -36.71
CA ARG A 123 20.70 -38.88 -35.64
C ARG A 123 21.40 -40.18 -35.92
N ASN A 124 20.64 -41.19 -36.32
CA ASN A 124 21.19 -42.51 -36.73
C ASN A 124 22.18 -42.34 -37.89
N GLN A 125 21.83 -41.63 -38.94
CA GLN A 125 22.74 -41.30 -40.05
C GLN A 125 24.02 -40.61 -39.56
N ASN A 126 23.91 -39.68 -38.63
CA ASN A 126 25.08 -39.01 -38.09
C ASN A 126 26.01 -39.97 -37.31
N GLU A 127 25.44 -40.89 -36.52
CA GLU A 127 26.17 -41.92 -35.81
C GLU A 127 26.93 -42.86 -36.77
N GLU A 128 26.22 -43.27 -37.87
CA GLU A 128 26.79 -44.07 -38.90
C GLU A 128 27.95 -43.36 -39.63
N PHE A 129 27.77 -42.08 -39.97
CA PHE A 129 28.84 -41.26 -40.56
C PHE A 129 30.03 -41.10 -39.63
N GLU A 130 29.79 -40.90 -38.33
CA GLU A 130 30.86 -40.81 -37.33
C GLU A 130 31.62 -42.15 -37.23
N LYS A 131 30.93 -43.29 -37.30
CA LYS A 131 31.52 -44.61 -37.32
C LYS A 131 32.34 -44.82 -38.59
N GLN A 132 31.81 -44.50 -39.75
CA GLN A 132 32.52 -44.58 -41.05
C GLN A 132 33.84 -43.79 -41.01
N ILE A 133 33.84 -42.58 -40.47
CA ILE A 133 35.07 -41.77 -40.34
C ILE A 133 36.08 -42.44 -39.41
N LYS A 134 35.64 -42.97 -38.26
CA LYS A 134 36.53 -43.66 -37.31
C LYS A 134 37.14 -44.91 -37.90
N ASP A 135 36.36 -45.71 -38.60
CA ASP A 135 36.81 -46.96 -39.22
C ASP A 135 37.78 -46.69 -40.37
N ALA A 136 37.48 -45.72 -41.24
CA ALA A 136 38.41 -45.32 -42.32
C ALA A 136 39.75 -44.80 -41.76
N PHE A 137 39.72 -43.99 -40.71
CA PHE A 137 40.95 -43.49 -40.06
C PHE A 137 41.76 -44.61 -39.39
N LYS A 138 41.09 -45.61 -38.81
CA LYS A 138 41.74 -46.79 -38.21
C LYS A 138 42.40 -47.67 -39.26
N MET A 139 41.71 -47.92 -40.39
CA MET A 139 42.19 -48.73 -41.47
C MET A 139 43.48 -48.15 -42.11
N GLU A 140 43.47 -46.86 -42.36
CA GLU A 140 44.66 -46.20 -42.98
C GLU A 140 45.63 -45.60 -41.99
N LYS A 141 45.49 -45.90 -40.69
CA LYS A 141 46.35 -45.39 -39.61
C LYS A 141 46.47 -43.87 -39.58
N VAL A 142 45.42 -43.19 -39.97
CA VAL A 142 45.30 -41.69 -39.92
C VAL A 142 45.15 -41.23 -38.49
N PRO A 143 45.96 -40.28 -38.01
CA PRO A 143 45.78 -39.76 -36.65
C PRO A 143 44.41 -39.08 -36.46
N MET A 144 43.70 -39.40 -35.35
CA MET A 144 42.37 -38.90 -35.06
C MET A 144 42.26 -37.38 -34.93
N TYR A 145 43.36 -36.67 -34.65
CA TYR A 145 43.34 -35.20 -34.59
C TYR A 145 43.07 -34.57 -35.95
N CYS A 146 43.32 -35.27 -37.08
CA CYS A 146 42.97 -34.79 -38.43
C CYS A 146 41.46 -34.60 -38.64
N SER A 147 40.63 -35.25 -37.82
CA SER A 147 39.18 -35.07 -37.83
C SER A 147 38.70 -33.84 -37.05
N ARG A 148 39.54 -33.22 -36.23
CA ARG A 148 39.14 -32.08 -35.36
C ARG A 148 39.01 -30.78 -36.15
N ARG A 149 38.14 -29.88 -35.70
CA ARG A 149 37.88 -28.57 -36.35
C ARG A 149 39.14 -27.71 -36.47
N PHE A 150 40.00 -27.72 -35.45
CA PHE A 150 41.25 -26.96 -35.45
C PHE A 150 42.18 -27.38 -36.60
N TYR A 151 42.39 -28.70 -36.81
CA TYR A 151 43.18 -29.20 -37.94
C TYR A 151 42.65 -28.72 -39.30
N ARG A 152 41.32 -28.77 -39.50
CA ARG A 152 40.68 -28.26 -40.74
C ARG A 152 40.92 -26.79 -40.98
N ILE A 153 40.83 -25.96 -39.93
CA ILE A 153 41.04 -24.52 -40.03
C ILE A 153 42.49 -24.20 -40.36
N MET A 154 43.46 -24.90 -39.74
CA MET A 154 44.88 -24.58 -39.87
C MET A 154 45.56 -25.19 -41.10
N ILE A 155 45.13 -26.36 -41.55
CA ILE A 155 45.84 -27.12 -42.58
C ILE A 155 45.02 -27.26 -43.87
N GLN A 156 43.72 -27.34 -43.76
CA GLN A 156 42.87 -27.68 -44.90
C GLN A 156 41.68 -26.70 -45.03
N THR A 157 41.99 -25.41 -45.00
CA THR A 157 40.99 -24.32 -45.09
C THR A 157 40.18 -24.44 -46.36
N ARG A 158 38.90 -24.72 -46.25
CA ARG A 158 37.94 -24.67 -47.36
C ARG A 158 36.65 -23.99 -46.88
N GLY A 159 36.16 -23.06 -47.63
CA GLY A 159 34.93 -22.31 -47.33
C GLY A 159 35.18 -21.03 -46.55
N PHE A 160 34.25 -20.10 -46.73
CA PHE A 160 34.36 -18.73 -46.22
C PHE A 160 34.51 -18.68 -44.69
N ALA A 161 33.76 -19.53 -43.95
CA ALA A 161 33.78 -19.49 -42.49
C ALA A 161 35.11 -19.98 -41.89
N ASP A 162 35.70 -21.06 -42.42
CA ASP A 162 36.99 -21.58 -41.96
C ASP A 162 38.13 -20.61 -42.34
N SER A 163 38.04 -19.98 -43.55
CA SER A 163 39.00 -18.95 -44.01
C SER A 163 38.91 -17.69 -43.12
N ALA A 164 37.71 -17.24 -42.78
CA ALA A 164 37.53 -16.05 -41.93
C ALA A 164 38.15 -16.30 -40.51
N VAL A 165 37.94 -17.48 -39.93
CA VAL A 165 38.52 -17.82 -38.63
C VAL A 165 40.05 -17.91 -38.71
N TYR A 166 40.61 -18.50 -39.77
CA TYR A 166 42.05 -18.58 -39.99
C TYR A 166 42.67 -17.17 -40.15
N THR A 167 42.03 -16.32 -40.97
CA THR A 167 42.50 -14.93 -41.17
C THR A 167 42.42 -14.14 -39.85
N LEU A 168 41.37 -14.34 -39.05
CA LEU A 168 41.24 -13.68 -37.75
C LEU A 168 42.35 -14.10 -36.78
N ILE A 169 42.70 -15.38 -36.76
CA ILE A 169 43.82 -15.91 -35.95
C ILE A 169 45.15 -15.25 -36.37
N LEU A 170 45.40 -15.17 -37.69
CA LEU A 170 46.57 -14.49 -38.19
C LEU A 170 46.61 -13.02 -37.86
N LEU A 171 45.46 -12.32 -37.97
CA LEU A 171 45.34 -10.91 -37.65
C LEU A 171 45.64 -10.64 -36.16
N VAL A 172 45.11 -11.47 -35.26
CA VAL A 172 45.43 -11.38 -33.82
C VAL A 172 46.89 -11.60 -33.55
N LEU A 173 47.51 -12.66 -34.16
CA LEU A 173 48.92 -13.00 -33.94
C LEU A 173 49.86 -11.98 -34.54
N PHE A 174 49.61 -11.48 -35.74
CA PHE A 174 50.55 -10.59 -36.47
C PHE A 174 50.26 -9.09 -36.27
N LEU A 175 49.08 -8.70 -35.84
CA LEU A 175 48.71 -7.29 -35.58
C LEU A 175 48.33 -7.05 -34.12
N GLY A 176 47.42 -7.86 -33.57
CA GLY A 176 46.86 -7.61 -32.25
C GLY A 176 47.91 -7.74 -31.12
N ILE A 177 48.65 -8.84 -31.07
CA ILE A 177 49.65 -9.05 -30.02
C ILE A 177 50.83 -8.07 -30.15
N PRO A 178 51.41 -7.80 -31.33
CA PRO A 178 52.46 -6.78 -31.49
C PRO A 178 52.00 -5.39 -31.11
N ALA A 179 50.78 -5.01 -31.46
CA ALA A 179 50.19 -3.74 -31.03
C ALA A 179 50.10 -3.59 -29.52
N LEU A 180 49.67 -4.64 -28.83
CA LEU A 180 49.65 -4.65 -27.36
C LEU A 180 51.04 -4.56 -26.75
N ILE A 181 52.02 -5.26 -27.35
CA ILE A 181 53.42 -5.24 -26.93
C ILE A 181 54.03 -3.84 -27.09
N SER A 182 53.69 -3.13 -28.15
CA SER A 182 54.16 -1.74 -28.44
C SER A 182 53.73 -0.70 -27.42
N PHE A 183 52.67 -0.98 -26.63
CA PHE A 183 52.26 -0.08 -25.53
C PHE A 183 53.15 -0.17 -24.29
N VAL A 184 54.07 -1.13 -24.23
CA VAL A 184 55.00 -1.31 -23.08
C VAL A 184 56.25 -0.47 -23.33
N PRO A 185 56.55 0.60 -22.53
CA PRO A 185 57.62 1.56 -22.80
C PRO A 185 59.06 0.98 -22.85
N SER A 186 59.24 -0.23 -22.31
CA SER A 186 60.58 -0.86 -22.19
C SER A 186 60.96 -1.74 -23.38
N ILE A 187 60.13 -1.83 -24.44
CA ILE A 187 60.33 -2.79 -25.50
C ILE A 187 61.07 -2.12 -26.66
N GLN A 188 62.26 -2.66 -26.99
CA GLN A 188 63.10 -2.19 -28.10
C GLN A 188 62.63 -2.82 -29.42
N MET A 189 62.76 -2.11 -30.54
CA MET A 189 62.28 -2.52 -31.87
C MET A 189 62.80 -3.88 -32.31
N TRP A 190 64.02 -4.27 -31.92
CA TRP A 190 64.55 -5.60 -32.23
C TRP A 190 63.76 -6.75 -31.60
N MET A 191 63.11 -6.54 -30.46
CA MET A 191 62.26 -7.56 -29.80
C MET A 191 61.04 -7.88 -30.67
N LEU A 192 60.44 -6.92 -31.34
CA LEU A 192 59.36 -7.13 -32.30
C LEU A 192 59.80 -7.97 -33.48
N ILE A 193 61.01 -7.75 -33.96
CA ILE A 193 61.60 -8.54 -35.08
C ILE A 193 61.76 -10.02 -34.62
N VAL A 194 62.28 -10.23 -33.42
CA VAL A 194 62.41 -11.59 -32.84
C VAL A 194 61.01 -12.22 -32.67
N TYR A 195 60.04 -11.47 -32.20
CA TYR A 195 58.67 -11.95 -32.06
C TYR A 195 58.09 -12.45 -33.38
N TYR A 196 58.15 -11.64 -34.45
CA TYR A 196 57.68 -12.05 -35.77
C TYR A 196 58.38 -13.27 -36.31
N PHE A 197 59.71 -13.36 -36.11
CA PHE A 197 60.48 -14.52 -36.51
C PHE A 197 60.02 -15.77 -35.78
N VAL A 198 59.91 -15.71 -34.46
CA VAL A 198 59.48 -16.84 -33.61
C VAL A 198 58.05 -17.29 -33.93
N VAL A 199 57.10 -16.35 -34.03
CA VAL A 199 55.69 -16.65 -34.37
C VAL A 199 55.60 -17.27 -35.77
N SER A 200 56.31 -16.74 -36.75
CA SER A 200 56.33 -17.30 -38.11
C SER A 200 56.90 -18.73 -38.09
N MET A 201 57.96 -18.99 -37.34
CA MET A 201 58.59 -20.29 -37.24
C MET A 201 57.67 -21.31 -36.52
N ILE A 202 56.96 -20.89 -35.45
CA ILE A 202 56.00 -21.74 -34.74
C ILE A 202 54.78 -22.08 -35.63
N ILE A 203 54.39 -21.23 -36.56
CA ILE A 203 53.27 -21.52 -37.47
C ILE A 203 53.72 -22.34 -38.66
N ILE A 204 54.77 -21.95 -39.36
CA ILE A 204 55.18 -22.53 -40.65
C ILE A 204 55.77 -23.96 -40.46
N LEU A 205 56.68 -24.16 -39.51
CA LEU A 205 57.35 -25.46 -39.35
C LEU A 205 56.36 -26.57 -38.96
N PRO A 206 55.52 -26.43 -37.92
CA PRO A 206 54.56 -27.48 -37.57
C PRO A 206 53.52 -27.72 -38.65
N THR A 207 53.00 -26.63 -39.27
CA THR A 207 52.02 -26.78 -40.38
C THR A 207 52.62 -27.55 -41.55
N LYS A 208 53.85 -27.27 -41.97
CA LYS A 208 54.49 -27.99 -43.05
C LYS A 208 54.76 -29.48 -42.70
N ILE A 209 55.26 -29.75 -41.50
CA ILE A 209 55.54 -31.12 -41.04
C ILE A 209 54.25 -31.93 -40.95
N VAL A 210 53.17 -31.31 -40.38
CA VAL A 210 51.88 -31.99 -40.23
C VAL A 210 51.24 -32.18 -41.59
N THR A 211 51.31 -31.23 -42.51
CA THR A 211 50.75 -31.35 -43.88
C THR A 211 51.45 -32.48 -44.63
N ASP A 212 52.78 -32.56 -44.62
CA ASP A 212 53.55 -33.60 -45.33
C ASP A 212 53.29 -35.02 -44.78
N LYS A 213 53.08 -35.12 -43.44
CA LYS A 213 52.83 -36.42 -42.78
C LYS A 213 51.32 -36.82 -42.88
N THR A 214 50.39 -35.90 -43.06
CA THR A 214 48.95 -36.21 -43.09
C THR A 214 48.39 -36.09 -44.48
N VAL A 215 48.33 -34.88 -45.04
CA VAL A 215 47.72 -34.62 -46.37
C VAL A 215 48.51 -35.25 -47.48
N GLY A 216 49.84 -35.23 -47.39
CA GLY A 216 50.76 -35.87 -48.38
C GLY A 216 50.57 -37.35 -48.45
N ARG A 217 50.29 -38.05 -47.34
CA ARG A 217 50.20 -39.56 -47.29
C ARG A 217 48.77 -40.06 -47.33
N HIS A 218 47.79 -39.31 -46.70
CA HIS A 218 46.43 -39.78 -46.48
C HIS A 218 45.40 -38.76 -46.97
N GLY A 219 45.74 -37.95 -47.96
CA GLY A 219 44.89 -36.83 -48.43
C GLY A 219 43.52 -37.26 -48.91
N ALA A 220 43.40 -38.43 -49.58
CA ALA A 220 42.12 -38.94 -50.07
C ALA A 220 41.15 -39.25 -48.92
N THR A 221 41.65 -39.98 -47.90
CA THR A 221 40.85 -40.37 -46.72
C THR A 221 40.45 -39.18 -45.86
N ILE A 222 41.37 -38.22 -45.67
CA ILE A 222 41.07 -37.00 -44.93
C ILE A 222 39.99 -36.15 -45.68
N ASN A 223 40.06 -36.08 -47.02
CA ASN A 223 39.07 -35.37 -47.82
C ASN A 223 37.68 -36.08 -47.76
N ALA A 224 37.63 -37.40 -47.88
CA ALA A 224 36.40 -38.18 -47.77
C ALA A 224 35.75 -38.03 -46.37
N ALA A 225 36.59 -38.10 -45.31
CA ALA A 225 36.12 -37.85 -43.93
C ALA A 225 35.59 -36.43 -43.73
N ARG A 226 36.16 -35.42 -44.42
CA ARG A 226 35.67 -34.06 -44.40
C ARG A 226 34.30 -33.94 -45.07
N GLU A 227 34.09 -34.50 -46.25
CA GLU A 227 32.81 -34.52 -46.93
C GLU A 227 31.74 -35.19 -46.06
N THR A 228 32.07 -36.32 -45.44
CA THR A 228 31.18 -36.98 -44.48
C THR A 228 30.84 -36.10 -43.28
N LYS A 229 31.83 -35.36 -42.77
CA LYS A 229 31.61 -34.40 -41.68
C LYS A 229 30.74 -33.22 -42.07
N ASP A 230 30.84 -32.75 -43.32
CA ASP A 230 30.01 -31.70 -43.83
C ASP A 230 28.51 -32.17 -43.96
N LYS A 231 28.30 -33.46 -44.29
CA LYS A 231 26.96 -34.10 -44.23
C LYS A 231 26.43 -34.12 -42.79
N ILE A 232 27.25 -34.47 -41.78
CA ILE A 232 26.87 -34.40 -40.36
C ILE A 232 26.46 -32.97 -39.96
N ILE A 233 27.23 -31.97 -40.36
CA ILE A 233 26.94 -30.55 -40.09
C ILE A 233 25.62 -30.13 -40.75
N ALA A 234 25.37 -30.56 -41.99
CA ALA A 234 24.12 -30.31 -42.69
C ALA A 234 22.93 -30.96 -41.96
N ASN A 235 23.05 -32.22 -41.55
CA ASN A 235 22.03 -32.92 -40.76
C ASN A 235 21.78 -32.23 -39.41
N ARG A 236 22.81 -31.81 -38.69
CA ARG A 236 22.65 -31.03 -37.44
C ARG A 236 21.91 -29.71 -37.65
N LYS A 237 22.12 -29.04 -38.79
CA LYS A 237 21.34 -27.84 -39.16
C LYS A 237 19.87 -28.19 -39.43
N LYS A 238 19.59 -29.32 -40.10
CA LYS A 238 18.23 -29.80 -40.33
C LYS A 238 17.55 -30.14 -39.00
N ILE A 239 18.22 -30.85 -38.09
CA ILE A 239 17.70 -31.16 -36.74
C ILE A 239 17.30 -29.87 -36.01
N LYS A 240 18.22 -28.90 -35.93
CA LYS A 240 17.90 -27.62 -35.29
C LYS A 240 16.70 -26.89 -35.94
N LYS A 241 16.53 -27.02 -37.26
CA LYS A 241 15.36 -26.44 -37.96
C LYS A 241 14.07 -27.17 -37.59
N ILE A 242 14.10 -28.51 -37.46
CA ILE A 242 12.99 -29.31 -36.99
C ILE A 242 12.64 -28.96 -35.54
N GLU A 243 13.61 -28.92 -34.63
CA GLU A 243 13.44 -28.53 -33.22
C GLU A 243 12.75 -27.15 -33.13
N LYS A 244 13.26 -26.16 -33.88
CA LYS A 244 12.67 -24.81 -33.90
C LYS A 244 11.23 -24.81 -34.42
N ARG A 245 10.93 -25.60 -35.46
CA ARG A 245 9.58 -25.72 -36.00
C ARG A 245 8.63 -26.33 -34.98
N ILE A 246 9.01 -27.42 -34.31
CA ILE A 246 8.18 -28.08 -33.31
C ILE A 246 7.94 -27.16 -32.08
N HIS A 247 8.95 -26.43 -31.62
CA HIS A 247 8.79 -25.46 -30.52
C HIS A 247 7.89 -24.28 -30.91
N SER A 248 7.79 -23.93 -32.20
CA SER A 248 6.95 -22.86 -32.69
C SER A 248 5.53 -23.33 -33.08
N ASP A 249 5.29 -24.63 -33.07
CA ASP A 249 3.99 -25.21 -33.39
C ASP A 249 3.01 -24.99 -32.25
N LYS A 250 1.87 -24.39 -32.58
CA LYS A 250 0.78 -24.07 -31.62
C LYS A 250 -0.23 -25.19 -31.49
N ASN A 251 -0.18 -26.22 -32.37
CA ASN A 251 -1.10 -27.36 -32.30
C ASN A 251 -0.66 -28.31 -31.16
N GLU A 252 -1.48 -28.35 -30.11
CA GLU A 252 -1.24 -29.16 -28.90
C GLU A 252 -2.03 -30.45 -28.88
N GLU A 253 -2.99 -30.67 -29.81
CA GLU A 253 -3.87 -31.84 -29.84
C GLU A 253 -3.13 -33.17 -29.82
N MET A 254 -1.97 -33.23 -30.46
CA MET A 254 -1.16 -34.46 -30.55
C MET A 254 -0.42 -34.81 -29.23
N TYR A 255 -0.49 -33.97 -28.19
CA TYR A 255 0.20 -34.24 -26.93
C TYR A 255 -0.70 -34.88 -25.88
N GLY A 256 -2.01 -35.15 -26.19
CA GLY A 256 -2.95 -35.78 -25.26
C GLY A 256 -3.21 -34.96 -24.00
N LEU A 257 -3.38 -33.64 -24.13
CA LEU A 257 -3.58 -32.73 -23.01
C LEU A 257 -5.04 -32.53 -22.62
N GLU A 258 -5.99 -33.18 -23.33
CA GLU A 258 -7.43 -33.01 -23.19
C GLU A 258 -7.93 -33.27 -21.77
N ASP A 259 -7.40 -34.31 -21.10
CA ASP A 259 -7.75 -34.62 -19.71
C ASP A 259 -7.34 -33.53 -18.72
N TYR A 260 -6.22 -32.88 -18.99
CA TYR A 260 -5.79 -31.76 -18.15
C TYR A 260 -6.61 -30.51 -18.38
N ASP A 261 -6.96 -30.23 -19.66
CA ASP A 261 -7.79 -29.10 -20.03
C ASP A 261 -9.22 -29.27 -19.49
N PHE A 262 -9.75 -30.48 -19.48
CA PHE A 262 -11.03 -30.80 -18.84
C PHE A 262 -11.01 -30.51 -17.33
N LYS A 263 -9.98 -30.99 -16.61
CA LYS A 263 -9.83 -30.74 -15.18
C LYS A 263 -9.63 -29.26 -14.84
N ILE A 264 -8.92 -28.53 -15.69
CA ILE A 264 -8.74 -27.07 -15.54
C ILE A 264 -10.09 -26.37 -15.64
N ASN A 265 -10.91 -26.74 -16.63
CA ASN A 265 -12.25 -26.17 -16.78
C ASN A 265 -13.16 -26.53 -15.60
N GLU A 266 -13.13 -27.78 -15.13
CA GLU A 266 -13.89 -28.21 -13.95
C GLU A 266 -13.54 -27.40 -12.69
N ILE A 267 -12.24 -27.09 -12.51
CA ILE A 267 -11.80 -26.24 -11.39
C ILE A 267 -12.27 -24.80 -11.60
N HIS A 268 -12.23 -24.26 -12.81
CA HIS A 268 -12.74 -22.93 -13.10
C HIS A 268 -14.24 -22.83 -12.80
N ASP A 269 -15.04 -23.81 -13.24
CA ASP A 269 -16.47 -23.88 -12.95
C ASP A 269 -16.74 -23.97 -11.44
N SER A 270 -15.92 -24.76 -10.71
CA SER A 270 -16.00 -24.84 -9.24
C SER A 270 -15.69 -23.50 -8.58
N MET A 271 -14.66 -22.80 -9.02
CA MET A 271 -14.31 -21.47 -8.50
C MET A 271 -15.40 -20.45 -8.76
N GLU A 272 -15.96 -20.40 -9.97
CA GLU A 272 -17.06 -19.51 -10.31
C GLU A 272 -18.30 -19.78 -9.45
N LYS A 273 -18.59 -21.05 -9.18
CA LYS A 273 -19.67 -21.44 -8.28
C LYS A 273 -19.44 -20.95 -6.85
N ILE A 274 -18.23 -21.14 -6.32
CA ILE A 274 -17.87 -20.67 -4.97
C ILE A 274 -17.93 -19.13 -4.87
N GLU A 275 -17.48 -18.42 -5.90
CA GLU A 275 -17.58 -16.96 -5.98
C GLU A 275 -19.05 -16.50 -6.02
N GLY A 276 -19.89 -17.21 -6.78
CA GLY A 276 -21.34 -16.97 -6.81
C GLY A 276 -22.00 -17.21 -5.44
N GLU A 277 -21.67 -18.30 -4.76
CA GLU A 277 -22.17 -18.60 -3.41
C GLU A 277 -21.70 -17.55 -2.38
N LYS A 278 -20.45 -17.09 -2.47
CA LYS A 278 -19.92 -15.98 -1.65
C LYS A 278 -20.71 -14.70 -1.87
N ALA A 279 -20.98 -14.34 -3.12
CA ALA A 279 -21.77 -13.15 -3.46
C ALA A 279 -23.19 -13.23 -2.92
N CYS A 280 -23.84 -14.39 -3.04
CA CYS A 280 -25.18 -14.62 -2.47
C CYS A 280 -25.17 -14.52 -0.95
N ALA A 281 -24.19 -15.12 -0.26
CA ALA A 281 -24.08 -15.06 1.19
C ALA A 281 -23.86 -13.63 1.70
N LEU A 282 -23.04 -12.85 1.00
CA LEU A 282 -22.83 -11.44 1.33
C LEU A 282 -24.10 -10.61 1.10
N GLN A 283 -24.83 -10.87 0.04
CA GLN A 283 -26.10 -10.19 -0.23
C GLN A 283 -27.18 -10.56 0.80
N GLU A 284 -27.24 -11.80 1.22
CA GLU A 284 -28.14 -12.24 2.29
C GLU A 284 -27.77 -11.57 3.64
N PHE A 285 -26.49 -11.48 3.96
CA PHE A 285 -26.00 -10.77 5.13
C PHE A 285 -26.39 -9.29 5.09
N GLU A 286 -26.19 -8.60 3.97
CA GLU A 286 -26.57 -7.19 3.82
C GLU A 286 -28.06 -6.95 3.98
N ASN A 287 -28.90 -7.88 3.51
CA ASN A 287 -30.35 -7.71 3.52
C ASN A 287 -31.03 -8.13 4.82
N THR A 288 -30.45 -9.08 5.56
CA THR A 288 -31.08 -9.67 6.76
C THR A 288 -30.23 -9.49 8.01
N ALA A 289 -29.04 -10.05 8.07
CA ALA A 289 -28.25 -10.08 9.30
C ALA A 289 -27.70 -8.72 9.71
N LYS A 290 -27.32 -7.88 8.75
CA LYS A 290 -26.79 -6.55 9.03
C LYS A 290 -27.84 -5.60 9.64
N PRO A 291 -29.08 -5.50 9.13
CA PRO A 291 -30.14 -4.73 9.78
C PRO A 291 -30.45 -5.23 11.19
N ASP A 292 -30.45 -6.55 11.39
CA ASP A 292 -30.72 -7.15 12.70
C ASP A 292 -29.63 -6.82 13.73
N ILE A 293 -28.36 -6.89 13.32
CA ILE A 293 -27.22 -6.49 14.16
C ILE A 293 -27.32 -5.01 14.55
N ILE A 294 -27.64 -4.13 13.59
CA ILE A 294 -27.82 -2.70 13.85
C ILE A 294 -28.95 -2.49 14.85
N ALA A 295 -30.12 -3.09 14.59
CA ALA A 295 -31.28 -2.96 15.45
C ALA A 295 -31.02 -3.50 16.89
N GLU A 296 -30.30 -4.61 17.02
CA GLU A 296 -29.92 -5.17 18.32
C GLU A 296 -29.03 -4.22 19.12
N ILE A 297 -27.96 -3.68 18.49
CA ILE A 297 -27.02 -2.78 19.15
C ILE A 297 -27.68 -1.44 19.45
N GLU A 298 -28.44 -0.86 18.50
CA GLU A 298 -29.20 0.36 18.74
C GLU A 298 -30.22 0.21 19.88
N SER A 299 -30.94 -0.91 19.96
CA SER A 299 -31.93 -1.13 21.01
C SER A 299 -31.35 -1.10 22.42
N ARG A 300 -30.07 -1.47 22.58
CA ARG A 300 -29.35 -1.42 23.86
C ARG A 300 -28.91 -0.02 24.27
N SER A 301 -28.42 0.77 23.34
CA SER A 301 -27.72 2.05 23.64
C SER A 301 -28.59 3.28 23.34
N LYS A 302 -29.51 3.18 22.37
CA LYS A 302 -30.31 4.32 21.91
C LYS A 302 -31.20 4.91 23.02
N GLY A 303 -31.79 4.05 23.88
CA GLY A 303 -32.61 4.51 25.00
C GLY A 303 -31.85 5.44 25.94
N HIS A 304 -30.61 5.09 26.29
CA HIS A 304 -29.74 5.89 27.16
C HIS A 304 -29.34 7.23 26.48
N ILE A 305 -29.00 7.17 25.22
CA ILE A 305 -28.62 8.36 24.43
C ILE A 305 -29.84 9.30 24.31
N ASP A 306 -31.01 8.77 24.05
CA ASP A 306 -32.26 9.56 23.94
C ASP A 306 -32.64 10.20 25.28
N GLU A 307 -32.47 9.49 26.41
CA GLU A 307 -32.65 10.06 27.76
C GLU A 307 -31.69 11.22 28.02
N MET A 308 -30.38 11.03 27.73
CA MET A 308 -29.42 12.13 27.88
C MET A 308 -29.72 13.33 26.96
N LYS A 309 -30.18 13.08 25.73
CA LYS A 309 -30.63 14.16 24.83
C LYS A 309 -31.84 14.93 25.38
N ALA A 310 -32.80 14.22 25.96
CA ALA A 310 -33.95 14.84 26.60
C ALA A 310 -33.53 15.68 27.83
N GLU A 311 -32.60 15.15 28.64
CA GLU A 311 -32.01 15.89 29.76
C GLU A 311 -31.25 17.13 29.29
N LEU A 312 -30.44 17.02 28.25
CA LEU A 312 -29.73 18.16 27.66
C LEU A 312 -30.70 19.27 27.19
N LEU A 313 -31.79 18.91 26.52
CA LEU A 313 -32.81 19.87 26.09
C LEU A 313 -33.45 20.60 27.27
N THR A 314 -33.75 19.87 28.37
CA THR A 314 -34.29 20.48 29.58
C THR A 314 -33.30 21.44 30.23
N LYS A 315 -32.02 21.05 30.32
CA LYS A 315 -30.98 21.91 30.86
C LYS A 315 -30.72 23.15 29.99
N GLN A 316 -30.74 23.01 28.67
CA GLN A 316 -30.66 24.16 27.75
C GLN A 316 -31.81 25.13 27.88
N ASP A 317 -33.06 24.65 28.08
CA ASP A 317 -34.19 25.50 28.34
C ASP A 317 -34.06 26.24 29.69
N GLU A 318 -33.62 25.53 30.76
CA GLU A 318 -33.28 26.13 32.06
C GLU A 318 -32.19 27.20 31.94
N CYS A 319 -31.11 26.91 31.16
CA CYS A 319 -30.04 27.88 30.88
C CYS A 319 -30.58 29.12 30.17
N SER A 320 -31.42 28.95 29.14
CA SER A 320 -31.96 30.08 28.37
C SER A 320 -32.87 31.01 29.21
N LYS A 321 -33.69 30.42 30.09
CA LYS A 321 -34.54 31.17 31.03
C LYS A 321 -33.72 31.93 32.05
N LEU A 322 -32.69 31.27 32.63
CA LEU A 322 -31.83 31.88 33.63
C LEU A 322 -30.90 32.95 33.00
N GLU A 323 -30.46 32.75 31.76
CA GLU A 323 -29.68 33.75 31.00
C GLU A 323 -30.50 35.02 30.74
N ALA A 324 -31.76 34.86 30.33
CA ALA A 324 -32.66 35.98 30.16
C ALA A 324 -32.86 36.74 31.47
N LEU A 325 -33.08 36.03 32.60
CA LEU A 325 -33.22 36.64 33.94
C LEU A 325 -31.93 37.36 34.35
N VAL A 326 -30.76 36.75 34.24
CA VAL A 326 -29.47 37.36 34.59
C VAL A 326 -29.23 38.61 33.75
N LYS A 327 -29.56 38.57 32.45
CA LYS A 327 -29.46 39.74 31.56
C LYS A 327 -30.42 40.87 31.97
N GLU A 328 -31.64 40.55 32.32
CA GLU A 328 -32.64 41.53 32.82
C GLU A 328 -32.15 42.13 34.12
N GLN A 329 -31.75 41.33 35.12
CA GLN A 329 -31.21 41.81 36.39
C GLN A 329 -29.97 42.72 36.19
N ARG A 330 -29.06 42.32 35.23
CA ARG A 330 -27.91 43.14 34.92
C ARG A 330 -28.27 44.50 34.34
N ILE A 331 -29.27 44.57 33.43
CA ILE A 331 -29.75 45.85 32.89
C ILE A 331 -30.37 46.68 33.98
N TYR A 332 -31.21 46.07 34.84
CA TYR A 332 -31.83 46.72 35.97
C TYR A 332 -30.79 47.30 36.93
N ILE A 333 -29.79 46.52 37.36
CA ILE A 333 -28.71 46.92 38.24
C ILE A 333 -27.89 48.06 37.64
N SER A 334 -27.55 47.95 36.33
CA SER A 334 -26.74 48.96 35.66
C SER A 334 -27.51 50.28 35.52
N SER A 335 -28.76 50.28 35.15
CA SER A 335 -29.53 51.51 34.96
C SER A 335 -29.96 52.16 36.26
N ASN A 336 -30.31 51.38 37.30
CA ASN A 336 -30.83 51.92 38.55
C ASN A 336 -29.78 52.15 39.64
N TYR A 337 -28.73 51.33 39.71
CA TYR A 337 -27.77 51.39 40.79
C TYR A 337 -26.39 51.90 40.32
N GLU A 338 -25.82 51.33 39.27
CA GLU A 338 -24.47 51.64 38.79
C GLU A 338 -24.32 53.10 38.34
N THR A 339 -25.39 53.65 37.73
CA THR A 339 -25.44 55.04 37.25
C THR A 339 -25.31 56.05 38.42
N TYR A 340 -25.78 55.72 39.61
CA TYR A 340 -25.77 56.61 40.78
C TYR A 340 -24.61 56.31 41.74
N LEU A 341 -24.31 55.00 42.01
CA LEU A 341 -23.26 54.60 42.95
C LEU A 341 -21.87 54.57 42.32
N GLY A 342 -21.81 54.45 40.97
CA GLY A 342 -20.57 54.27 40.25
C GLY A 342 -20.04 52.78 40.34
N LYS A 343 -19.26 52.39 39.34
CA LYS A 343 -18.72 51.02 39.25
C LYS A 343 -17.94 50.57 40.49
N GLU A 344 -17.32 51.52 41.17
CA GLU A 344 -16.52 51.27 42.34
C GLU A 344 -17.29 50.66 43.51
N PHE A 345 -18.53 51.04 43.69
CA PHE A 345 -19.43 50.56 44.77
C PHE A 345 -20.35 49.39 44.34
N MET A 346 -20.22 48.90 43.13
CA MET A 346 -20.97 47.74 42.66
C MET A 346 -20.41 46.39 43.10
N ASN A 347 -19.67 46.39 44.21
CA ASN A 347 -19.18 45.19 44.89
C ASN A 347 -19.93 44.99 46.21
N THR A 348 -20.42 43.76 46.45
CA THR A 348 -21.16 43.41 47.69
C THR A 348 -20.34 43.72 48.96
N GLU A 349 -19.03 43.57 48.95
CA GLU A 349 -18.14 43.86 50.07
C GLU A 349 -18.16 45.35 50.42
N LYS A 350 -18.01 46.23 49.41
CA LYS A 350 -18.07 47.67 49.58
C LYS A 350 -19.45 48.17 50.01
N LEU A 351 -20.50 47.58 49.53
CA LEU A 351 -21.86 47.91 49.96
C LEU A 351 -22.13 47.47 51.40
N GLU A 352 -21.55 46.34 51.84
CA GLU A 352 -21.60 45.90 53.24
C GLU A 352 -20.78 46.81 54.15
N GLU A 353 -19.66 47.41 53.68
CA GLU A 353 -18.93 48.46 54.38
C GLU A 353 -19.80 49.72 54.54
N LEU A 354 -20.46 50.14 53.46
CA LEU A 354 -21.43 51.29 53.56
C LEU A 354 -22.59 50.97 54.52
N ARG A 355 -23.07 49.76 54.52
CA ARG A 355 -24.09 49.24 55.46
C ARG A 355 -23.62 49.34 56.92
N ALA A 356 -22.36 48.97 57.19
CA ALA A 356 -21.79 49.06 58.52
C ALA A 356 -21.63 50.53 58.98
N ILE A 357 -21.23 51.46 58.07
CA ILE A 357 -21.16 52.90 58.34
C ILE A 357 -22.53 53.45 58.65
N MET A 358 -23.58 53.11 57.93
CA MET A 358 -24.94 53.55 58.19
C MET A 358 -25.51 52.96 59.49
N LYS A 359 -25.23 51.71 59.81
CA LYS A 359 -25.66 51.09 61.07
C LYS A 359 -24.99 51.70 62.31
N SER A 360 -23.75 52.19 62.19
CA SER A 360 -23.07 52.91 63.27
C SER A 360 -23.54 54.36 63.47
N GLN A 361 -24.60 54.77 62.78
CA GLN A 361 -25.13 56.12 62.77
C GLN A 361 -24.15 57.21 62.34
N ALA A 362 -23.03 56.83 61.66
CA ALA A 362 -22.06 57.78 61.13
C ALA A 362 -22.59 58.48 59.83
N ALA A 363 -23.62 57.91 59.19
CA ALA A 363 -24.27 58.50 58.01
C ALA A 363 -25.76 58.07 57.96
N ASP A 364 -26.65 59.00 57.61
CA ASP A 364 -28.11 58.78 57.52
C ASP A 364 -28.55 58.40 56.10
N THR A 365 -27.70 58.67 55.10
CA THR A 365 -27.97 58.42 53.69
C THR A 365 -26.82 57.71 53.00
N ILE A 366 -27.12 56.98 51.90
CA ILE A 366 -26.10 56.23 51.10
C ILE A 366 -25.01 57.18 50.57
N GLY A 367 -25.40 58.36 50.08
CA GLY A 367 -24.42 59.36 49.60
C GLY A 367 -23.42 59.86 50.67
N ARG A 368 -23.94 60.07 51.92
CA ARG A 368 -23.05 60.41 53.04
C ARG A 368 -22.19 59.25 53.46
N ALA A 369 -22.69 58.02 53.46
CA ALA A 369 -21.89 56.82 53.77
C ALA A 369 -20.76 56.62 52.73
N MET A 370 -21.02 56.91 51.43
CA MET A 370 -20.00 56.89 50.38
C MET A 370 -18.93 57.94 50.62
N ALA A 371 -19.31 59.17 51.05
CA ALA A 371 -18.31 60.21 51.40
C ALA A 371 -17.44 59.78 52.56
N VAL A 372 -18.01 59.29 53.66
CA VAL A 372 -17.27 58.77 54.83
C VAL A 372 -16.35 57.58 54.45
N SER A 373 -16.77 56.70 53.56
CA SER A 373 -15.97 55.59 53.10
C SER A 373 -14.76 56.06 52.26
N LYS A 374 -14.88 57.15 51.50
CA LYS A 374 -13.79 57.76 50.74
C LYS A 374 -12.81 58.53 51.60
N ASP A 375 -13.27 59.19 52.68
CA ASP A 375 -12.42 59.91 53.60
C ASP A 375 -11.59 58.99 54.51
N LYS A 376 -11.94 57.71 54.66
CA LYS A 376 -11.21 56.73 55.42
C LYS A 376 -10.06 56.04 54.61
N ARG A 377 -9.92 56.36 53.34
CA ARG A 377 -8.84 55.89 52.47
C ARG A 377 -7.75 56.94 52.33
#